data_48f847de922f311051f60e4162547304
#
_entry.id   48f847de922f311051f60e4162547304
#
_cell.length_a   1.000
_cell.length_b   1.000
_cell.length_c   1.000
_cell.angle_alpha   90.00
_cell.angle_beta   90.00
_cell.angle_gamma   90.00
#
_symmetry.space_group_name_H-M   'P 1'
#
loop_
_entity.id
_entity.type
_entity.pdbx_description
1 polymer ?
#
loop_
_entity_poly.entity_id
_entity_poly.type
_entity_poly.pdbx_seq_one_letter_code
_entity_poly.pdbx_strand_id
1 'polypeptide(L)'
;LVALKESLSHSEKHQIQVLDLEDSSEFKNMTDSIISSHKKIDLLINNGGISQRSNVAETDLSIDRKIMEINFFGNVALSKAVLPYMIKNKSGHIVVISSIAGKFGFFLRSAYSASKHALHGFYESLALEQKDNGINITIVCPGKINTPISTNALNKEGEKNGQMDDNQRHG
;
A
#
# COMPACT_ATOMS: atom_id res chain seq x y z
N LEU A 1 -16.03 5.09 4.13
CA LEU A 1 -15.52 4.31 5.27
C LEU A 1 -16.57 4.20 6.39
N VAL A 2 -17.33 5.27 6.71
CA VAL A 2 -18.38 5.21 7.75
C VAL A 2 -19.39 4.12 7.45
N ALA A 3 -20.02 4.12 6.27
CA ALA A 3 -20.96 3.09 5.85
C ALA A 3 -20.37 1.67 5.88
N LEU A 4 -19.09 1.51 5.52
CA LEU A 4 -18.40 0.23 5.64
C LEU A 4 -18.28 -0.19 7.10
N LYS A 5 -17.83 0.71 7.99
CA LYS A 5 -17.74 0.41 9.42
C LYS A 5 -19.08 -0.05 9.99
N GLU A 6 -20.16 0.65 9.64
CA GLU A 6 -21.52 0.34 10.10
C GLU A 6 -22.03 -1.02 9.60
N SER A 7 -21.56 -1.47 8.42
CA SER A 7 -21.91 -2.78 7.86
C SER A 7 -21.15 -3.96 8.48
N LEU A 8 -20.12 -3.71 9.26
CA LEU A 8 -19.32 -4.76 9.89
C LEU A 8 -19.94 -5.23 11.21
N SER A 9 -19.82 -6.54 11.49
CA SER A 9 -20.14 -7.07 12.80
C SER A 9 -19.24 -6.42 13.88
N HIS A 10 -19.82 -6.12 15.04
CA HIS A 10 -19.10 -5.43 16.12
C HIS A 10 -18.53 -4.06 15.71
N SER A 11 -19.32 -3.26 15.02
CA SER A 11 -18.93 -1.95 14.48
C SER A 11 -18.32 -1.01 15.55
N GLU A 12 -18.72 -1.17 16.80
CA GLU A 12 -18.18 -0.45 17.95
C GLU A 12 -16.70 -0.72 18.23
N LYS A 13 -16.16 -1.87 17.78
CA LYS A 13 -14.75 -2.25 17.92
C LYS A 13 -13.87 -1.72 16.78
N HIS A 14 -14.46 -1.17 15.72
CA HIS A 14 -13.74 -0.66 14.58
C HIS A 14 -13.56 0.85 14.68
N GLN A 15 -12.35 1.31 14.41
CA GLN A 15 -12.03 2.73 14.34
C GLN A 15 -11.70 3.12 12.88
N ILE A 16 -12.00 4.35 12.53
CA ILE A 16 -11.64 4.95 11.26
C ILE A 16 -10.61 6.03 11.55
N GLN A 17 -9.46 5.92 10.88
CA GLN A 17 -8.42 6.93 10.89
C GLN A 17 -8.21 7.42 9.46
N VAL A 18 -8.26 8.73 9.24
CA VAL A 18 -7.90 9.34 7.96
C VAL A 18 -6.39 9.26 7.80
N LEU A 19 -5.94 8.80 6.66
CA LEU A 19 -4.53 8.63 6.32
C LEU A 19 -4.31 9.01 4.87
N ASP A 20 -3.34 9.90 4.62
CA ASP A 20 -2.84 10.20 3.28
C ASP A 20 -1.46 9.57 3.11
N LEU A 21 -1.34 8.64 2.16
CA LEU A 21 -0.06 7.98 1.89
C LEU A 21 0.94 8.89 1.14
N GLU A 22 0.48 10.02 0.63
CA GLU A 22 1.35 11.04 0.00
C GLU A 22 2.02 11.94 1.04
N ASP A 23 1.45 12.02 2.26
CA ASP A 23 2.01 12.78 3.39
C ASP A 23 2.20 11.92 4.63
N SER A 24 3.43 11.55 4.90
CA SER A 24 3.81 10.69 6.04
C SER A 24 4.07 11.44 7.35
N SER A 25 3.91 12.75 7.40
CA SER A 25 4.27 13.61 8.54
C SER A 25 3.61 13.19 9.85
N GLU A 26 2.36 12.73 9.79
CA GLU A 26 1.57 12.36 10.95
C GLU A 26 1.56 10.85 11.27
N PHE A 27 2.24 10.01 10.51
CA PHE A 27 2.17 8.55 10.70
C PHE A 27 2.68 8.11 12.07
N LYS A 28 3.73 8.75 12.56
CA LYS A 28 4.25 8.46 13.91
C LYS A 28 3.24 8.84 15.00
N ASN A 29 2.72 10.06 14.95
CA ASN A 29 1.75 10.56 15.95
C ASN A 29 0.48 9.70 15.97
N MET A 30 -0.02 9.34 14.79
CA MET A 30 -1.16 8.45 14.63
C MET A 30 -0.87 7.06 15.22
N THR A 31 0.29 6.48 14.93
CA THR A 31 0.70 5.18 15.47
C THR A 31 0.82 5.23 16.99
N ASP A 32 1.43 6.28 17.55
CA ASP A 32 1.57 6.50 18.98
C ASP A 32 0.18 6.56 19.67
N SER A 33 -0.77 7.23 19.06
CA SER A 33 -2.15 7.31 19.54
C SER A 33 -2.85 5.93 19.54
N ILE A 34 -2.69 5.16 18.47
CA ILE A 34 -3.22 3.80 18.38
C ILE A 34 -2.61 2.91 19.47
N ILE A 35 -1.30 2.96 19.65
CA ILE A 35 -0.60 2.17 20.69
C ILE A 35 -1.03 2.60 22.10
N SER A 36 -1.24 3.89 22.34
CA SER A 36 -1.73 4.38 23.64
C SER A 36 -3.09 3.81 23.99
N SER A 37 -3.98 3.73 23.01
CA SER A 37 -5.36 3.24 23.17
C SER A 37 -5.46 1.71 23.20
N HIS A 38 -4.75 1.03 22.28
CA HIS A 38 -4.90 -0.41 22.05
C HIS A 38 -3.73 -1.27 22.55
N LYS A 39 -2.66 -0.63 23.05
CA LYS A 39 -1.43 -1.24 23.61
C LYS A 39 -0.51 -1.89 22.59
N LYS A 40 -1.01 -2.44 21.51
CA LYS A 40 -0.24 -3.13 20.46
C LYS A 40 -0.90 -3.02 19.09
N ILE A 41 -0.12 -3.26 18.07
CA ILE A 41 -0.55 -3.54 16.69
C ILE A 41 0.00 -4.91 16.35
N ASP A 42 -0.87 -5.91 16.15
CA ASP A 42 -0.46 -7.28 15.83
C ASP A 42 -0.26 -7.47 14.32
N LEU A 43 -1.04 -6.75 13.52
CA LEU A 43 -1.05 -6.87 12.06
C LEU A 43 -1.15 -5.48 11.41
N LEU A 44 -0.24 -5.21 10.50
CA LEU A 44 -0.32 -4.07 9.59
C LEU A 44 -0.57 -4.57 8.17
N ILE A 45 -1.61 -4.09 7.50
CA ILE A 45 -1.89 -4.40 6.09
C ILE A 45 -1.70 -3.14 5.25
N ASN A 46 -0.60 -3.06 4.52
CA ASN A 46 -0.30 -2.01 3.55
C ASN A 46 -1.00 -2.33 2.23
N ASN A 47 -2.23 -1.86 2.08
CA ASN A 47 -3.08 -2.11 0.90
C ASN A 47 -3.27 -0.87 0.03
N GLY A 48 -3.06 0.33 0.56
CA GLY A 48 -3.24 1.57 -0.19
C GLY A 48 -2.31 1.67 -1.38
N GLY A 49 -2.83 2.21 -2.48
CA GLY A 49 -2.04 2.43 -3.68
C GLY A 49 -2.89 2.89 -4.85
N ILE A 50 -2.24 3.50 -5.81
CA ILE A 50 -2.83 4.01 -7.06
C ILE A 50 -2.12 3.40 -8.26
N SER A 51 -2.72 3.50 -9.44
CA SER A 51 -2.15 3.01 -10.68
C SER A 51 -1.98 4.14 -11.69
N GLN A 52 -1.26 3.85 -12.76
CA GLN A 52 -1.05 4.72 -13.92
C GLN A 52 -1.45 3.94 -15.17
N ARG A 53 -1.92 4.67 -16.20
CA ARG A 53 -2.14 4.15 -17.55
C ARG A 53 -1.74 5.21 -18.56
N SER A 54 -0.47 5.25 -18.90
CA SER A 54 0.09 6.22 -19.86
C SER A 54 1.39 5.72 -20.47
N ASN A 55 1.73 6.23 -21.65
CA ASN A 55 2.99 5.93 -22.32
C ASN A 55 4.15 6.63 -21.59
N VAL A 56 5.27 5.93 -21.41
CA VAL A 56 6.47 6.46 -20.74
C VAL A 56 6.95 7.78 -21.37
N ALA A 57 6.96 7.86 -22.70
CA ALA A 57 7.44 9.05 -23.41
C ALA A 57 6.55 10.29 -23.22
N GLU A 58 5.31 10.11 -22.79
CA GLU A 58 4.32 11.18 -22.64
C GLU A 58 3.98 11.48 -21.18
N THR A 59 4.38 10.62 -20.25
CA THR A 59 4.08 10.77 -18.82
C THR A 59 5.02 11.77 -18.20
N ASP A 60 4.48 12.78 -17.51
CA ASP A 60 5.29 13.71 -16.74
C ASP A 60 5.92 13.00 -15.52
N LEU A 61 7.17 13.32 -15.23
CA LEU A 61 7.92 12.73 -14.12
C LEU A 61 7.26 12.95 -12.74
N SER A 62 6.44 14.00 -12.59
CA SER A 62 5.68 14.24 -11.36
C SER A 62 4.66 13.15 -11.10
N ILE A 63 4.07 12.55 -12.14
CA ILE A 63 3.15 11.41 -12.04
C ILE A 63 3.90 10.17 -11.57
N ASP A 64 5.07 9.90 -12.16
CA ASP A 64 5.92 8.79 -11.72
C ASP A 64 6.32 8.93 -10.25
N ARG A 65 6.70 10.15 -9.83
CA ARG A 65 7.02 10.45 -8.41
C ARG A 65 5.81 10.25 -7.51
N LYS A 66 4.64 10.72 -7.90
CA LYS A 66 3.40 10.54 -7.13
C LYS A 66 3.06 9.07 -6.93
N ILE A 67 3.18 8.26 -7.98
CA ILE A 67 2.99 6.81 -7.89
C ILE A 67 3.98 6.19 -6.90
N MET A 68 5.25 6.56 -6.97
CA MET A 68 6.28 6.08 -6.04
C MET A 68 6.02 6.53 -4.61
N GLU A 69 5.63 7.79 -4.43
CA GLU A 69 5.33 8.34 -3.11
C GLU A 69 4.21 7.55 -2.42
N ILE A 70 3.07 7.39 -3.07
CA ILE A 70 1.92 6.71 -2.49
C ILE A 70 2.15 5.20 -2.36
N ASN A 71 2.64 4.54 -3.43
CA ASN A 71 2.69 3.08 -3.47
C ASN A 71 3.88 2.50 -2.71
N PHE A 72 4.98 3.24 -2.61
CA PHE A 72 6.21 2.77 -1.99
C PHE A 72 6.55 3.54 -0.72
N PHE A 73 6.85 4.84 -0.81
CA PHE A 73 7.32 5.60 0.34
C PHE A 73 6.28 5.71 1.45
N GLY A 74 5.01 5.95 1.13
CA GLY A 74 3.93 5.97 2.12
C GLY A 74 3.78 4.64 2.86
N ASN A 75 3.82 3.51 2.14
CA ASN A 75 3.76 2.17 2.74
C ASN A 75 5.00 1.89 3.61
N VAL A 76 6.19 2.29 3.16
CA VAL A 76 7.44 2.16 3.93
C VAL A 76 7.40 3.02 5.18
N ALA A 77 6.97 4.28 5.08
CA ALA A 77 6.88 5.19 6.21
C ALA A 77 5.92 4.66 7.29
N LEU A 78 4.74 4.16 6.88
CA LEU A 78 3.79 3.56 7.82
C LEU A 78 4.37 2.30 8.49
N SER A 79 5.05 1.44 7.75
CA SER A 79 5.74 0.29 8.31
C SER A 79 6.81 0.69 9.31
N LYS A 80 7.62 1.71 8.99
CA LYS A 80 8.64 2.25 9.90
C LYS A 80 8.05 2.87 11.17
N ALA A 81 6.85 3.46 11.09
CA ALA A 81 6.16 3.99 12.27
C ALA A 81 5.69 2.88 13.22
N VAL A 82 5.24 1.74 12.68
CA VAL A 82 4.71 0.60 13.46
C VAL A 82 5.82 -0.34 13.95
N LEU A 83 6.85 -0.55 13.16
CA LEU A 83 7.91 -1.55 13.38
C LEU A 83 8.57 -1.49 14.77
N PRO A 84 8.92 -0.31 15.34
CA PRO A 84 9.54 -0.25 16.67
C PRO A 84 8.68 -0.89 17.77
N TYR A 85 7.36 -0.77 17.68
CA TYR A 85 6.43 -1.36 18.64
C TYR A 85 6.33 -2.88 18.49
N MET A 86 6.36 -3.39 17.25
CA MET A 86 6.40 -4.81 16.97
C MET A 86 7.72 -5.43 17.48
N ILE A 87 8.86 -4.77 17.24
CA ILE A 87 10.18 -5.20 17.73
C ILE A 87 10.19 -5.27 19.27
N LYS A 88 9.70 -4.23 19.93
CA LYS A 88 9.61 -4.19 21.40
C LYS A 88 8.78 -5.34 21.95
N ASN A 89 7.71 -5.70 21.27
CA ASN A 89 6.82 -6.79 21.67
C ASN A 89 7.30 -8.18 21.22
N LYS A 90 8.37 -8.24 20.42
CA LYS A 90 8.86 -9.46 19.75
C LYS A 90 7.75 -10.23 19.01
N SER A 91 6.82 -9.53 18.46
CA SER A 91 5.66 -10.07 17.75
C SER A 91 5.06 -9.03 16.82
N GLY A 92 4.77 -9.44 15.60
CA GLY A 92 4.08 -8.62 14.61
C GLY A 92 4.02 -9.29 13.26
N HIS A 93 3.09 -8.81 12.43
CA HIS A 93 2.99 -9.26 11.05
C HIS A 93 2.71 -8.05 10.14
N ILE A 94 3.53 -7.85 9.14
CA ILE A 94 3.32 -6.83 8.11
C ILE A 94 2.96 -7.54 6.80
N VAL A 95 1.78 -7.24 6.29
CA VAL A 95 1.31 -7.70 4.99
C VAL A 95 1.35 -6.52 4.02
N VAL A 96 1.99 -6.70 2.88
CA VAL A 96 2.04 -5.68 1.83
C VAL A 96 1.40 -6.18 0.55
N ILE A 97 0.48 -5.40 0.01
CA ILE A 97 -0.20 -5.74 -1.23
C ILE A 97 0.60 -5.19 -2.42
N SER A 98 1.36 -6.09 -3.05
CA SER A 98 2.04 -5.86 -4.30
C SER A 98 1.09 -6.12 -5.49
N SER A 99 1.57 -6.74 -6.53
CA SER A 99 0.86 -7.13 -7.75
C SER A 99 1.72 -8.10 -8.54
N ILE A 100 1.14 -8.82 -9.48
CA ILE A 100 1.93 -9.47 -10.55
C ILE A 100 2.80 -8.44 -11.31
N ALA A 101 2.37 -7.18 -11.38
CA ALA A 101 3.18 -6.07 -11.91
C ALA A 101 4.43 -5.76 -11.06
N GLY A 102 4.56 -6.33 -9.86
CA GLY A 102 5.79 -6.33 -9.07
C GLY A 102 6.79 -7.44 -9.45
N LYS A 103 6.40 -8.33 -10.36
CA LYS A 103 7.27 -9.39 -10.91
C LYS A 103 7.62 -9.19 -12.38
N PHE A 104 6.77 -8.48 -13.12
CA PHE A 104 6.93 -8.20 -14.54
C PHE A 104 6.53 -6.76 -14.86
N GLY A 105 7.13 -6.18 -15.91
CA GLY A 105 6.66 -4.91 -16.47
C GLY A 105 5.34 -5.10 -17.24
N PHE A 106 4.43 -4.15 -17.11
CA PHE A 106 3.16 -4.14 -17.83
C PHE A 106 3.04 -2.94 -18.74
N PHE A 107 2.46 -3.15 -19.92
CA PHE A 107 2.20 -2.11 -20.92
C PHE A 107 1.43 -0.94 -20.29
N LEU A 108 1.88 0.28 -20.51
CA LEU A 108 1.34 1.54 -19.96
C LEU A 108 1.34 1.65 -18.41
N ARG A 109 2.17 0.84 -17.71
CA ARG A 109 2.19 0.75 -16.25
C ARG A 109 3.62 0.90 -15.68
N SER A 110 4.47 1.73 -16.29
CA SER A 110 5.89 1.83 -15.94
C SER A 110 6.13 2.16 -14.47
N ALA A 111 5.66 3.30 -13.98
CA ALA A 111 5.83 3.72 -12.60
C ALA A 111 5.08 2.80 -11.62
N TYR A 112 3.90 2.33 -12.01
CA TYR A 112 3.16 1.35 -11.19
C TYR A 112 3.97 0.06 -11.02
N SER A 113 4.46 -0.53 -12.12
CA SER A 113 5.30 -1.73 -12.04
C SER A 113 6.56 -1.47 -11.23
N ALA A 114 7.25 -0.35 -11.46
CA ALA A 114 8.44 0.03 -10.70
C ALA A 114 8.15 0.12 -9.19
N SER A 115 7.03 0.78 -8.80
CA SER A 115 6.64 0.90 -7.39
C SER A 115 6.35 -0.46 -6.74
N LYS A 116 5.70 -1.36 -7.48
CA LYS A 116 5.41 -2.71 -6.98
C LYS A 116 6.65 -3.61 -6.92
N HIS A 117 7.63 -3.44 -7.80
CA HIS A 117 8.96 -4.08 -7.67
C HIS A 117 9.74 -3.55 -6.47
N ALA A 118 9.71 -2.23 -6.23
CA ALA A 118 10.37 -1.62 -5.08
C ALA A 118 9.89 -2.20 -3.74
N LEU A 119 8.58 -2.50 -3.62
CA LEU A 119 8.03 -3.17 -2.44
C LEU A 119 8.70 -4.53 -2.20
N HIS A 120 8.96 -5.33 -3.25
CA HIS A 120 9.65 -6.62 -3.09
C HIS A 120 11.03 -6.43 -2.49
N GLY A 121 11.88 -5.59 -3.10
CA GLY A 121 13.23 -5.37 -2.60
C GLY A 121 13.25 -4.91 -1.14
N PHE A 122 12.39 -3.96 -0.79
CA PHE A 122 12.32 -3.44 0.58
C PHE A 122 11.82 -4.47 1.60
N TYR A 123 10.68 -5.11 1.32
CA TYR A 123 10.05 -6.00 2.31
C TYR A 123 10.71 -7.37 2.41
N GLU A 124 11.37 -7.85 1.36
CA GLU A 124 12.24 -9.03 1.42
C GLU A 124 13.47 -8.76 2.31
N SER A 125 14.10 -7.59 2.18
CA SER A 125 15.19 -7.18 3.07
C SER A 125 14.71 -7.04 4.51
N LEU A 126 13.56 -6.38 4.73
CA LEU A 126 12.98 -6.24 6.06
C LEU A 126 12.68 -7.61 6.72
N ALA A 127 12.22 -8.59 5.94
CA ALA A 127 11.97 -9.94 6.45
C ALA A 127 13.25 -10.60 6.98
N LEU A 128 14.36 -10.43 6.28
CA LEU A 128 15.67 -10.94 6.71
C LEU A 128 16.17 -10.24 7.97
N GLU A 129 16.05 -8.90 8.02
CA GLU A 129 16.47 -8.09 9.16
C GLU A 129 15.69 -8.39 10.45
N GLN A 130 14.41 -8.74 10.32
CA GLN A 130 13.51 -8.90 11.47
C GLN A 130 13.24 -10.36 11.87
N LYS A 131 13.93 -11.31 11.24
CA LYS A 131 13.74 -12.76 11.47
C LYS A 131 13.82 -13.13 12.95
N ASP A 132 14.81 -12.60 13.68
CA ASP A 132 15.06 -12.93 15.08
C ASP A 132 14.20 -12.09 16.06
N ASN A 133 13.45 -11.12 15.55
CA ASN A 133 12.56 -10.27 16.33
C ASN A 133 11.11 -10.76 16.41
N GLY A 134 10.82 -11.95 15.83
CA GLY A 134 9.48 -12.52 15.82
C GLY A 134 8.48 -11.77 14.94
N ILE A 135 8.96 -11.06 13.91
CA ILE A 135 8.14 -10.28 12.98
C ILE A 135 8.07 -11.01 11.65
N ASN A 136 6.85 -11.26 11.20
CA ASN A 136 6.59 -11.89 9.91
C ASN A 136 6.29 -10.82 8.84
N ILE A 137 6.78 -11.07 7.63
CA ILE A 137 6.48 -10.23 6.46
C ILE A 137 5.83 -11.11 5.40
N THR A 138 4.70 -10.66 4.85
CA THR A 138 4.03 -11.33 3.72
C THR A 138 3.83 -10.35 2.58
N ILE A 139 4.32 -10.70 1.40
CA ILE A 139 4.08 -9.96 0.15
C ILE A 139 3.01 -10.70 -0.64
N VAL A 140 1.86 -10.05 -0.81
CA VAL A 140 0.75 -10.59 -1.60
C VAL A 140 0.84 -10.05 -3.02
N CYS A 141 0.82 -10.93 -4.01
CA CYS A 141 0.90 -10.57 -5.43
C CYS A 141 -0.40 -10.94 -6.15
N PRO A 142 -1.45 -10.12 -6.03
CA PRO A 142 -2.70 -10.40 -6.70
C PRO A 142 -2.52 -10.39 -8.22
N GLY A 143 -3.26 -11.27 -8.88
CA GLY A 143 -3.44 -11.23 -10.32
C GLY A 143 -4.42 -10.13 -10.73
N LYS A 144 -5.24 -10.43 -11.74
CA LYS A 144 -6.32 -9.54 -12.17
C LYS A 144 -7.48 -9.67 -11.19
N ILE A 145 -7.84 -8.56 -10.55
CA ILE A 145 -8.99 -8.48 -9.63
C ILE A 145 -9.89 -7.35 -10.12
N ASN A 146 -11.19 -7.61 -10.16
CA ASN A 146 -12.17 -6.60 -10.51
C ASN A 146 -12.30 -5.56 -9.38
N THR A 147 -11.56 -4.47 -9.50
CA THR A 147 -11.55 -3.34 -8.57
C THR A 147 -11.49 -2.02 -9.33
N PRO A 148 -11.85 -0.89 -8.70
CA PRO A 148 -11.75 0.42 -9.33
C PRO A 148 -10.32 0.91 -9.64
N ILE A 149 -9.27 0.13 -9.38
CA ILE A 149 -7.88 0.56 -9.55
C ILE A 149 -7.55 0.96 -10.99
N SER A 150 -8.15 0.30 -11.99
CA SER A 150 -7.96 0.66 -13.40
C SER A 150 -8.68 1.94 -13.79
N THR A 151 -9.93 2.07 -13.38
CA THR A 151 -10.73 3.28 -13.64
C THR A 151 -10.17 4.51 -12.96
N ASN A 152 -9.56 4.32 -11.78
CA ASN A 152 -8.91 5.38 -11.02
C ASN A 152 -7.41 5.55 -11.38
N ALA A 153 -6.88 4.77 -12.34
CA ALA A 153 -5.49 4.93 -12.78
C ALA A 153 -5.27 6.33 -13.36
N LEU A 154 -4.12 6.91 -13.09
CA LEU A 154 -3.76 8.23 -13.62
C LEU A 154 -3.38 8.12 -15.10
N ASN A 155 -3.88 9.02 -15.92
CA ASN A 155 -3.44 9.24 -17.29
C ASN A 155 -2.16 10.10 -17.32
N LYS A 156 -1.70 10.49 -18.50
CA LYS A 156 -0.47 11.28 -18.68
C LYS A 156 -0.59 12.72 -18.15
N GLU A 157 -1.79 13.24 -17.96
CA GLU A 157 -2.09 14.52 -17.35
C GLU A 157 -2.25 14.46 -15.81
N GLY A 158 -2.21 13.26 -15.23
CA GLY A 158 -2.44 13.06 -13.79
C GLY A 158 -3.92 12.99 -13.39
N GLU A 159 -4.81 12.91 -14.36
CA GLU A 159 -6.24 12.75 -14.15
C GLU A 159 -6.65 11.27 -14.12
N LYS A 160 -7.85 10.97 -13.63
CA LYS A 160 -8.38 9.59 -13.68
C LYS A 160 -8.64 9.16 -15.11
N ASN A 161 -8.14 7.99 -15.49
CA ASN A 161 -8.33 7.39 -16.82
C ASN A 161 -9.80 7.12 -17.17
N GLY A 162 -10.64 6.85 -16.16
CA GLY A 162 -12.08 6.63 -16.32
C GLY A 162 -12.48 5.33 -17.00
N GLN A 163 -11.53 4.55 -17.51
CA GLN A 163 -11.79 3.30 -18.23
C GLN A 163 -11.22 2.09 -17.48
N MET A 164 -12.02 1.03 -17.41
CA MET A 164 -11.55 -0.25 -16.89
C MET A 164 -10.79 -1.01 -17.97
N ASP A 165 -9.68 -1.63 -17.61
CA ASP A 165 -8.97 -2.54 -18.52
C ASP A 165 -9.86 -3.72 -18.85
N ASP A 166 -10.04 -4.04 -20.14
CA ASP A 166 -10.90 -5.15 -20.59
C ASP A 166 -10.50 -6.48 -19.94
N ASN A 167 -9.21 -6.66 -19.72
CA ASN A 167 -8.66 -7.84 -19.04
C ASN A 167 -8.99 -7.92 -17.53
N GLN A 168 -9.52 -6.88 -16.91
CA GLN A 168 -9.91 -6.88 -15.48
C GLN A 168 -11.40 -7.07 -15.27
N ARG A 169 -12.21 -7.00 -16.33
CA ARG A 169 -13.68 -7.21 -16.26
C ARG A 169 -14.06 -8.63 -15.88
N HIS A 170 -13.17 -9.57 -16.11
CA HIS A 170 -13.38 -11.02 -15.95
C HIS A 170 -12.39 -11.68 -14.99
N GLY A 171 -11.74 -10.87 -14.11
CA GLY A 171 -10.78 -11.34 -13.13
C GLY A 171 -11.38 -11.85 -11.84
#